data_86164f8fa88e3681026ebfce4c247cad
#
_entry.id   86164f8fa88e3681026ebfce4c247cad
#
_cell.length_a   1.000
_cell.length_b   1.000
_cell.length_c   1.000
_cell.angle_alpha   90.00
_cell.angle_beta   90.00
_cell.angle_gamma   90.00
#
_symmetry.space_group_name_H-M   'P 1'
#
loop_
_entity.id
_entity.type
_entity.pdbx_description
1 polymer ?
#
loop_
_entity_poly.entity_id
_entity_poly.type
_entity_poly.pdbx_seq_one_letter_code
_entity_poly.pdbx_strand_id
1 'polypeptide(L)'
;MNIATSLTLTGLAISAAIFWLNFRPWWKGSREPKALIPFGSGFALGAVATVCTGGLLGWLAGCSAGVANSAGERGVRAVTGAAGSGALARGDLGQLTPEGAVIVFLMTVGVFLAWKAAGKQDKKRMAGGGFCGATLCVTAGVASLLNWLPGSLNTAGEQLRAAVEGAGIL
;
A
#
# COMPACT_ATOMS: atom_id res chain seq x y z
N MET A 1 1.92 5.12 -19.91
CA MET A 1 2.99 4.15 -19.55
C MET A 1 2.41 3.21 -18.50
N ASN A 2 1.99 2.00 -18.90
CA ASN A 2 1.53 0.99 -17.94
C ASN A 2 2.76 0.40 -17.27
N ILE A 3 3.12 0.92 -16.10
CA ILE A 3 4.13 0.29 -15.23
C ILE A 3 3.43 -0.83 -14.46
N ALA A 4 3.01 -1.85 -15.19
CA ALA A 4 2.45 -3.05 -14.60
C ALA A 4 3.60 -3.94 -14.10
N THR A 5 4.27 -3.53 -13.03
CA THR A 5 5.35 -4.29 -12.43
C THR A 5 4.75 -5.40 -11.57
N SER A 6 4.83 -6.64 -12.04
CA SER A 6 4.52 -7.83 -11.22
C SER A 6 5.59 -8.00 -10.14
N LEU A 7 5.18 -8.46 -8.96
CA LEU A 7 6.10 -8.77 -7.86
C LEU A 7 6.74 -10.14 -8.10
N THR A 8 8.04 -10.26 -7.84
CA THR A 8 8.74 -11.55 -7.83
C THR A 8 8.68 -12.20 -6.45
N LEU A 9 8.93 -13.51 -6.35
CA LEU A 9 8.98 -14.19 -5.06
C LEU A 9 10.08 -13.60 -4.15
N THR A 10 11.20 -13.19 -4.72
CA THR A 10 12.27 -12.51 -3.99
C THR A 10 11.84 -11.13 -3.48
N GLY A 11 11.09 -10.38 -4.28
CA GLY A 11 10.48 -9.11 -3.87
C GLY A 11 9.43 -9.29 -2.76
N LEU A 12 8.63 -10.36 -2.85
CA LEU A 12 7.70 -10.73 -1.79
C LEU A 12 8.43 -11.03 -0.47
N ALA A 13 9.53 -11.77 -0.52
CA ALA A 13 10.32 -12.11 0.67
C ALA A 13 10.85 -10.84 1.39
N ILE A 14 11.38 -9.87 0.64
CA ILE A 14 11.82 -8.58 1.20
C ILE A 14 10.64 -7.81 1.83
N SER A 15 9.51 -7.74 1.14
CA SER A 15 8.32 -7.05 1.66
C SER A 15 7.80 -7.72 2.93
N ALA A 16 7.78 -9.05 2.98
CA ALA A 16 7.42 -9.81 4.17
C ALA A 16 8.42 -9.60 5.32
N ALA A 17 9.71 -9.52 5.03
CA ALA A 17 10.73 -9.21 6.03
C ALA A 17 10.54 -7.80 6.63
N ILE A 18 10.28 -6.79 5.80
CA ILE A 18 10.00 -5.43 6.26
C ILE A 18 8.73 -5.40 7.10
N PHE A 19 7.68 -6.10 6.67
CA PHE A 19 6.44 -6.25 7.43
C PHE A 19 6.73 -6.83 8.82
N TRP A 20 7.45 -7.96 8.87
CA TRP A 20 7.82 -8.63 10.12
C TRP A 20 8.64 -7.75 11.05
N LEU A 21 9.64 -7.04 10.52
CA LEU A 21 10.49 -6.13 11.30
C LEU A 21 9.68 -5.00 11.95
N ASN A 22 8.64 -4.49 11.27
CA ASN A 22 7.77 -3.45 11.82
C ASN A 22 6.72 -4.02 12.79
N PHE A 23 6.26 -5.26 12.58
CA PHE A 23 5.23 -5.90 13.38
C PHE A 23 5.80 -6.54 14.68
N ARG A 24 7.01 -7.11 14.60
CA ARG A 24 7.68 -7.80 15.72
C ARG A 24 7.79 -6.97 17.02
N PRO A 25 8.17 -5.68 17.00
CA PRO A 25 8.26 -4.87 18.22
C PRO A 25 6.90 -4.69 18.90
N TRP A 26 5.84 -4.55 18.11
CA TRP A 26 4.48 -4.50 18.65
C TRP A 26 4.06 -5.83 19.26
N TRP A 27 4.35 -6.96 18.58
CA TRP A 27 4.02 -8.30 19.07
C TRP A 27 4.71 -8.65 20.38
N LYS A 28 5.95 -8.21 20.57
CA LYS A 28 6.76 -8.43 21.79
C LYS A 28 6.52 -7.40 22.89
N GLY A 29 5.93 -6.26 22.57
CA GLY A 29 5.66 -5.16 23.49
C GLY A 29 4.29 -5.22 24.12
N SER A 30 3.78 -4.07 24.51
CA SER A 30 2.49 -3.88 25.19
C SER A 30 1.25 -4.21 24.34
N ARG A 31 1.44 -4.50 23.06
CA ARG A 31 0.38 -4.74 22.05
C ARG A 31 -0.64 -3.61 21.95
N GLU A 32 -0.24 -2.40 22.26
CA GLU A 32 -1.11 -1.23 22.14
C GLU A 32 -1.45 -0.96 20.68
N PRO A 33 -2.76 -0.86 20.31
CA PRO A 33 -3.17 -0.58 18.94
C PRO A 33 -2.59 0.73 18.39
N LYS A 34 -2.40 1.72 19.27
CA LYS A 34 -1.83 3.03 18.92
C LYS A 34 -0.44 2.93 18.27
N ALA A 35 0.36 1.95 18.66
CA ALA A 35 1.70 1.74 18.11
C ALA A 35 1.68 1.20 16.67
N LEU A 36 0.55 0.64 16.21
CA LEU A 36 0.37 0.17 14.83
C LEU A 36 -0.21 1.23 13.90
N ILE A 37 -0.82 2.31 14.43
CA ILE A 37 -1.47 3.34 13.62
C ILE A 37 -0.53 3.92 12.55
N PRO A 38 0.73 4.30 12.85
CA PRO A 38 1.63 4.83 11.85
C PRO A 38 1.91 3.83 10.73
N PHE A 39 2.17 2.56 11.06
CA PHE A 39 2.40 1.52 10.07
C PHE A 39 1.12 1.23 9.27
N GLY A 40 -0.03 1.11 9.94
CA GLY A 40 -1.33 0.81 9.32
C GLY A 40 -1.79 1.91 8.37
N SER A 41 -1.60 3.19 8.72
CA SER A 41 -1.95 4.31 7.84
C SER A 41 -1.10 4.33 6.56
N GLY A 42 0.20 4.07 6.69
CA GLY A 42 1.08 3.90 5.53
C GLY A 42 0.65 2.69 4.69
N PHE A 43 0.39 1.53 5.31
CA PHE A 43 -0.03 0.31 4.62
C PHE A 43 -1.34 0.51 3.85
N ALA A 44 -2.34 1.15 4.47
CA ALA A 44 -3.61 1.46 3.82
C ALA A 44 -3.41 2.36 2.59
N LEU A 45 -2.59 3.41 2.70
CA LEU A 45 -2.26 4.27 1.57
C LEU A 45 -1.54 3.50 0.46
N GLY A 46 -0.59 2.63 0.82
CA GLY A 46 0.12 1.76 -0.13
C GLY A 46 -0.83 0.78 -0.84
N ALA A 47 -1.76 0.17 -0.09
CA ALA A 47 -2.78 -0.72 -0.65
C ALA A 47 -3.69 0.03 -1.64
N VAL A 48 -4.18 1.21 -1.26
CA VAL A 48 -5.02 2.05 -2.14
C VAL A 48 -4.25 2.51 -3.39
N ALA A 49 -2.94 2.77 -3.26
CA ALA A 49 -2.10 3.14 -4.40
C ALA A 49 -2.06 2.04 -5.48
N THR A 50 -2.22 0.76 -5.13
CA THR A 50 -2.25 -0.35 -6.10
C THR A 50 -3.54 -0.41 -6.94
N VAL A 51 -4.62 0.20 -6.45
CA VAL A 51 -5.90 0.32 -7.17
C VAL A 51 -5.85 1.47 -8.18
N CYS A 52 -4.96 2.45 -7.96
CA CYS A 52 -4.79 3.59 -8.86
C CYS A 52 -4.10 3.14 -10.15
N THR A 53 -4.77 3.25 -11.29
CA THR A 53 -4.24 2.87 -12.61
C THR A 53 -3.20 3.86 -13.16
N GLY A 54 -3.05 5.03 -12.53
CA GLY A 54 -2.13 6.09 -12.96
C GLY A 54 -1.92 7.15 -11.88
N GLY A 55 -1.38 8.30 -12.28
CA GLY A 55 -1.06 9.39 -11.37
C GLY A 55 0.12 9.07 -10.44
N LEU A 56 0.32 9.92 -9.44
CA LEU A 56 1.44 9.82 -8.50
C LEU A 56 1.40 8.51 -7.69
N LEU A 57 0.22 8.13 -7.19
CA LEU A 57 0.07 6.93 -6.35
C LEU A 57 0.32 5.65 -7.13
N GLY A 58 -0.25 5.50 -8.33
CA GLY A 58 -0.01 4.33 -9.18
C GLY A 58 1.47 4.23 -9.60
N TRP A 59 2.12 5.37 -9.88
CA TRP A 59 3.55 5.41 -10.16
C TRP A 59 4.38 4.97 -8.94
N LEU A 60 4.07 5.48 -7.74
CA LEU A 60 4.75 5.08 -6.50
C LEU A 60 4.58 3.59 -6.20
N ALA A 61 3.38 3.03 -6.43
CA ALA A 61 3.14 1.60 -6.26
C ALA A 61 4.01 0.77 -7.21
N GLY A 62 4.09 1.15 -8.49
CA GLY A 62 4.96 0.51 -9.48
C GLY A 62 6.45 0.61 -9.13
N CYS A 63 6.90 1.78 -8.69
CA CYS A 63 8.28 1.96 -8.21
C CYS A 63 8.58 1.09 -6.99
N SER A 64 7.66 0.99 -6.04
CA SER A 64 7.82 0.16 -4.83
C SER A 64 8.00 -1.32 -5.20
N ALA A 65 7.19 -1.84 -6.13
CA ALA A 65 7.33 -3.21 -6.64
C ALA A 65 8.68 -3.42 -7.35
N GLY A 66 9.10 -2.46 -8.18
CA GLY A 66 10.41 -2.50 -8.85
C GLY A 66 11.59 -2.52 -7.88
N VAL A 67 11.54 -1.69 -6.83
CA VAL A 67 12.57 -1.66 -5.77
C VAL A 67 12.55 -2.97 -4.98
N ALA A 68 11.36 -3.51 -4.62
CA ALA A 68 11.24 -4.78 -3.92
C ALA A 68 11.88 -5.92 -4.73
N ASN A 69 11.59 -6.00 -6.04
CA ASN A 69 12.16 -7.02 -6.93
C ASN A 69 13.69 -6.91 -6.99
N SER A 70 14.20 -5.69 -7.24
CA SER A 70 15.64 -5.47 -7.36
C SER A 70 16.40 -5.74 -6.05
N ALA A 71 15.83 -5.31 -4.91
CA ALA A 71 16.43 -5.56 -3.60
C ALA A 71 16.36 -7.05 -3.22
N GLY A 72 15.20 -7.70 -3.52
CA GLY A 72 15.01 -9.13 -3.27
C GLY A 72 15.97 -9.99 -4.07
N GLU A 73 16.13 -9.72 -5.37
CA GLU A 73 17.05 -10.44 -6.23
C GLU A 73 18.49 -10.31 -5.77
N ARG A 74 18.92 -9.07 -5.46
CA ARG A 74 20.27 -8.81 -4.94
C ARG A 74 20.52 -9.54 -3.61
N GLY A 75 19.53 -9.51 -2.69
CA GLY A 75 19.61 -10.17 -1.40
C GLY A 75 19.75 -11.69 -1.53
N VAL A 76 18.89 -12.31 -2.33
CA VAL A 76 18.93 -13.77 -2.57
C VAL A 76 20.25 -14.16 -3.25
N ARG A 77 20.65 -13.44 -4.30
CA ARG A 77 21.91 -13.70 -5.00
C ARG A 77 23.13 -13.57 -4.09
N ALA A 78 23.14 -12.57 -3.20
CA ALA A 78 24.25 -12.37 -2.26
C ALA A 78 24.38 -13.51 -1.22
N VAL A 79 23.25 -14.12 -0.84
CA VAL A 79 23.24 -15.19 0.17
C VAL A 79 23.37 -16.59 -0.44
N THR A 80 22.70 -16.82 -1.58
CA THR A 80 22.58 -18.18 -2.15
C THR A 80 23.35 -18.39 -3.45
N GLY A 81 23.82 -17.31 -4.08
CA GLY A 81 24.39 -17.36 -5.44
C GLY A 81 23.38 -17.66 -6.55
N ALA A 82 22.12 -17.92 -6.21
CA ALA A 82 21.07 -18.26 -7.18
C ALA A 82 20.52 -17.02 -7.90
N ALA A 83 20.07 -17.20 -9.14
CA ALA A 83 19.34 -16.18 -9.88
C ALA A 83 17.95 -15.94 -9.25
N GLY A 84 17.39 -14.75 -9.52
CA GLY A 84 16.07 -14.37 -9.04
C GLY A 84 14.95 -15.30 -9.52
N SER A 85 13.84 -15.29 -8.81
CA SER A 85 12.64 -16.07 -9.11
C SER A 85 11.76 -15.37 -10.15
N GLY A 86 10.89 -16.14 -10.81
CA GLY A 86 9.89 -15.61 -11.73
C GLY A 86 8.86 -14.68 -11.07
N ALA A 87 8.12 -13.96 -11.89
CA ALA A 87 7.06 -13.07 -11.45
C ALA A 87 5.87 -13.87 -10.88
N LEU A 88 5.31 -13.37 -9.78
CA LEU A 88 4.10 -13.91 -9.18
C LEU A 88 2.86 -13.46 -9.96
N ALA A 89 1.78 -14.23 -9.85
CA ALA A 89 0.49 -13.84 -10.40
C ALA A 89 0.04 -12.49 -9.75
N ARG A 90 -0.33 -11.55 -10.61
CA ARG A 90 -0.87 -10.27 -10.19
C ARG A 90 -2.33 -10.42 -9.82
N GLY A 91 -2.74 -9.80 -8.72
CA GLY A 91 -4.14 -9.64 -8.36
C GLY A 91 -4.78 -8.46 -9.07
N ASP A 92 -6.06 -8.57 -9.33
CA ASP A 92 -6.92 -7.46 -9.73
C ASP A 92 -7.75 -7.03 -8.52
N LEU A 93 -7.59 -5.78 -8.12
CA LEU A 93 -8.35 -5.17 -7.01
C LEU A 93 -9.60 -4.44 -7.52
N GLY A 94 -9.85 -4.40 -8.85
CA GLY A 94 -10.94 -3.64 -9.43
C GLY A 94 -10.56 -2.18 -9.76
N GLN A 95 -11.57 -1.36 -10.02
CA GLN A 95 -11.40 0.01 -10.48
C GLN A 95 -12.05 1.02 -9.53
N LEU A 96 -11.44 2.20 -9.43
CA LEU A 96 -11.98 3.35 -8.72
C LEU A 96 -12.91 4.14 -9.63
N THR A 97 -14.07 4.53 -9.07
CA THR A 97 -14.92 5.56 -9.69
C THR A 97 -14.31 6.95 -9.48
N PRO A 98 -14.76 7.98 -10.22
CA PRO A 98 -14.34 9.37 -9.98
C PRO A 98 -14.58 9.81 -8.53
N GLU A 99 -15.71 9.43 -7.94
CA GLU A 99 -16.08 9.73 -6.55
C GLU A 99 -15.15 9.00 -5.56
N GLY A 100 -14.85 7.73 -5.83
CA GLY A 100 -13.87 6.95 -5.05
C GLY A 100 -12.46 7.57 -5.12
N ALA A 101 -12.08 8.15 -6.25
CA ALA A 101 -10.80 8.83 -6.40
C ALA A 101 -10.69 10.08 -5.51
N VAL A 102 -11.80 10.79 -5.24
CA VAL A 102 -11.82 11.90 -4.28
C VAL A 102 -11.51 11.42 -2.86
N ILE A 103 -12.08 10.28 -2.45
CA ILE A 103 -11.77 9.67 -1.14
C ILE A 103 -10.30 9.31 -1.04
N VAL A 104 -9.73 8.71 -2.09
CA VAL A 104 -8.28 8.40 -2.15
C VAL A 104 -7.42 9.65 -2.02
N PHE A 105 -7.81 10.74 -2.68
CA PHE A 105 -7.13 12.02 -2.56
C PHE A 105 -7.19 12.54 -1.12
N LEU A 106 -8.35 12.54 -0.49
CA LEU A 106 -8.52 12.98 0.90
C LEU A 106 -7.71 12.10 1.87
N MET A 107 -7.69 10.77 1.68
CA MET A 107 -6.84 9.86 2.45
C MET A 107 -5.36 10.21 2.28
N THR A 108 -4.93 10.50 1.06
CA THR A 108 -3.53 10.88 0.77
C THR A 108 -3.15 12.16 1.51
N VAL A 109 -4.02 13.18 1.47
CA VAL A 109 -3.81 14.43 2.21
C VAL A 109 -3.77 14.16 3.71
N GLY A 110 -4.69 13.37 4.25
CA GLY A 110 -4.74 13.01 5.68
C GLY A 110 -3.47 12.29 6.13
N VAL A 111 -3.01 11.28 5.37
CA VAL A 111 -1.76 10.56 5.67
C VAL A 111 -0.55 11.46 5.55
N PHE A 112 -0.53 12.39 4.59
CA PHE A 112 0.56 13.37 4.43
C PHE A 112 0.62 14.34 5.61
N LEU A 113 -0.52 14.84 6.09
CA LEU A 113 -0.57 15.69 7.28
C LEU A 113 -0.13 14.92 8.54
N ALA A 114 -0.59 13.67 8.69
CA ALA A 114 -0.12 12.79 9.75
C ALA A 114 1.39 12.55 9.69
N TRP A 115 1.94 12.34 8.48
CA TRP A 115 3.38 12.24 8.27
C TRP A 115 4.13 13.49 8.71
N LYS A 116 3.62 14.68 8.40
CA LYS A 116 4.25 15.94 8.85
C LYS A 116 4.29 16.06 10.37
N ALA A 117 3.19 15.69 11.03
CA ALA A 117 3.07 15.75 12.50
C ALA A 117 3.83 14.61 13.23
N ALA A 118 4.12 13.52 12.53
CA ALA A 118 4.72 12.31 13.11
C ALA A 118 6.18 12.52 13.53
N GLY A 119 6.58 11.84 14.59
CA GLY A 119 7.98 11.75 15.02
C GLY A 119 8.84 10.92 14.05
N LYS A 120 10.16 11.00 14.18
CA LYS A 120 11.13 10.34 13.29
C LYS A 120 10.91 8.82 13.19
N GLN A 121 10.53 8.17 14.30
CA GLN A 121 10.27 6.74 14.36
C GLN A 121 8.99 6.36 13.62
N ASP A 122 7.92 7.15 13.81
CA ASP A 122 6.63 6.89 13.18
C ASP A 122 6.68 7.14 11.67
N LYS A 123 7.44 8.13 11.21
CA LYS A 123 7.72 8.35 9.80
C LYS A 123 8.35 7.11 9.15
N LYS A 124 9.32 6.47 9.82
CA LYS A 124 9.92 5.24 9.31
C LYS A 124 8.90 4.10 9.22
N ARG A 125 8.02 3.97 10.24
CA ARG A 125 6.94 2.97 10.26
C ARG A 125 5.92 3.23 9.16
N MET A 126 5.51 4.48 8.96
CA MET A 126 4.60 4.87 7.87
C MET A 126 5.20 4.54 6.49
N ALA A 127 6.49 4.87 6.27
CA ALA A 127 7.18 4.53 5.02
C ALA A 127 7.26 3.02 4.81
N GLY A 128 7.63 2.25 5.84
CA GLY A 128 7.64 0.79 5.80
C GLY A 128 6.25 0.20 5.51
N GLY A 129 5.21 0.76 6.15
CA GLY A 129 3.83 0.38 5.87
C GLY A 129 3.43 0.66 4.43
N GLY A 130 3.69 1.86 3.93
CA GLY A 130 3.39 2.24 2.54
C GLY A 130 4.07 1.35 1.51
N PHE A 131 5.34 1.04 1.73
CA PHE A 131 6.08 0.10 0.89
C PHE A 131 5.48 -1.31 0.92
N CYS A 132 5.18 -1.85 2.11
CA CYS A 132 4.55 -3.17 2.26
C CYS A 132 3.16 -3.20 1.63
N GLY A 133 2.33 -2.18 1.83
CA GLY A 133 1.00 -2.08 1.23
C GLY A 133 1.08 -2.05 -0.29
N ALA A 134 1.95 -1.21 -0.85
CA ALA A 134 2.13 -1.09 -2.30
C ALA A 134 2.70 -2.36 -2.97
N THR A 135 3.46 -3.18 -2.25
CA THR A 135 4.07 -4.39 -2.80
C THR A 135 3.22 -5.64 -2.56
N LEU A 136 2.77 -5.87 -1.33
CA LEU A 136 2.00 -7.08 -0.99
C LEU A 136 0.63 -7.10 -1.66
N CYS A 137 -0.05 -5.95 -1.76
CA CYS A 137 -1.39 -5.87 -2.37
C CYS A 137 -1.40 -6.06 -3.89
N VAL A 138 -0.23 -6.05 -4.55
CA VAL A 138 -0.11 -6.41 -5.97
C VAL A 138 -0.23 -7.93 -6.18
N THR A 139 0.02 -8.76 -5.16
CA THR A 139 -0.06 -10.22 -5.29
C THR A 139 -1.52 -10.70 -5.31
N ALA A 140 -1.82 -11.72 -6.12
CA ALA A 140 -3.17 -12.26 -6.25
C ALA A 140 -3.78 -12.69 -4.91
N GLY A 141 -2.98 -13.28 -4.00
CA GLY A 141 -3.44 -13.74 -2.70
C GLY A 141 -3.89 -12.59 -1.79
N VAL A 142 -3.09 -11.52 -1.68
CA VAL A 142 -3.46 -10.36 -0.85
C VAL A 142 -4.54 -9.52 -1.52
N ALA A 143 -4.50 -9.37 -2.84
CA ALA A 143 -5.53 -8.66 -3.60
C ALA A 143 -6.92 -9.31 -3.42
N SER A 144 -7.00 -10.64 -3.41
CA SER A 144 -8.28 -11.33 -3.18
C SER A 144 -8.88 -11.06 -1.78
N LEU A 145 -8.03 -10.87 -0.76
CA LEU A 145 -8.47 -10.49 0.59
C LEU A 145 -8.95 -9.03 0.67
N LEU A 146 -8.47 -8.18 -0.23
CA LEU A 146 -8.75 -6.74 -0.26
C LEU A 146 -9.68 -6.32 -1.40
N ASN A 147 -10.32 -7.26 -2.08
CA ASN A 147 -11.18 -6.95 -3.22
C ASN A 147 -12.40 -6.09 -2.86
N TRP A 148 -12.78 -6.06 -1.59
CA TRP A 148 -13.81 -5.17 -1.04
C TRP A 148 -13.38 -3.70 -0.97
N LEU A 149 -12.06 -3.42 -0.99
CA LEU A 149 -11.50 -2.09 -0.75
C LEU A 149 -11.95 -1.04 -1.79
N PRO A 150 -11.88 -1.29 -3.11
CA PRO A 150 -12.34 -0.32 -4.10
C PRO A 150 -13.85 -0.04 -3.99
N GLY A 151 -14.64 -1.09 -3.75
CA GLY A 151 -16.08 -0.95 -3.53
C GLY A 151 -16.40 -0.04 -2.36
N SER A 152 -15.71 -0.23 -1.23
CA SER A 152 -15.89 0.64 -0.05
C SER A 152 -15.49 2.08 -0.31
N LEU A 153 -14.41 2.32 -1.05
CA LEU A 153 -13.96 3.67 -1.43
C LEU A 153 -14.95 4.33 -2.38
N ASN A 154 -15.49 3.60 -3.34
CA ASN A 154 -16.49 4.10 -4.28
C ASN A 154 -17.79 4.47 -3.54
N THR A 155 -18.29 3.59 -2.67
CA THR A 155 -19.48 3.86 -1.86
C THR A 155 -19.29 5.07 -0.93
N ALA A 156 -18.12 5.20 -0.30
CA ALA A 156 -17.81 6.36 0.52
C ALA A 156 -17.79 7.66 -0.31
N GLY A 157 -17.30 7.60 -1.55
CA GLY A 157 -17.30 8.72 -2.49
C GLY A 157 -18.71 9.13 -2.89
N GLU A 158 -19.56 8.16 -3.21
CA GLU A 158 -20.99 8.41 -3.52
C GLU A 158 -21.73 9.04 -2.34
N GLN A 159 -21.49 8.55 -1.12
CA GLN A 159 -22.08 9.13 0.09
C GLN A 159 -21.59 10.56 0.34
N LEU A 160 -20.31 10.83 0.13
CA LEU A 160 -19.77 12.19 0.23
C LEU A 160 -20.45 13.12 -0.79
N ARG A 161 -20.59 12.67 -2.04
CA ARG A 161 -21.29 13.43 -3.09
C ARG A 161 -22.73 13.71 -2.70
N ALA A 162 -23.48 12.69 -2.29
CA ALA A 162 -24.86 12.84 -1.86
C ALA A 162 -25.03 13.82 -0.67
N ALA A 163 -24.08 13.80 0.28
CA ALA A 163 -24.07 14.72 1.40
C ALA A 163 -23.84 16.18 0.97
N VAL A 164 -22.95 16.42 0.01
CA VAL A 164 -22.67 17.76 -0.52
C VAL A 164 -23.84 18.29 -1.36
N GLU A 165 -24.43 17.44 -2.23
CA GLU A 165 -25.62 17.79 -3.01
C GLU A 165 -26.84 18.06 -2.11
N GLY A 166 -27.04 17.23 -1.07
CA GLY A 166 -28.12 17.39 -0.09
C GLY A 166 -27.97 18.61 0.82
N ALA A 167 -26.75 19.09 1.02
CA ALA A 167 -26.48 20.31 1.79
C ALA A 167 -26.68 21.60 0.96
N GLY A 168 -27.02 21.50 -0.33
CA GLY A 168 -27.23 22.66 -1.21
C GLY A 168 -25.98 23.51 -1.45
N ILE A 169 -24.80 22.91 -1.37
CA ILE A 169 -23.50 23.58 -1.53
C ILE A 169 -23.08 23.63 -3.01
N LEU A 170 -23.76 22.89 -3.87
CA LEU A 170 -23.58 22.86 -5.34
C LEU A 170 -24.92 23.22 -6.03
#